data_91b31a93ba6450035470b5b8932a2d7e
#
_entry.id   91b31a93ba6450035470b5b8932a2d7e
#
_cell.length_a   1.000
_cell.length_b   1.000
_cell.length_c   1.000
_cell.angle_alpha   90.00
_cell.angle_beta   90.00
_cell.angle_gamma   90.00
#
_symmetry.space_group_name_H-M   'P 1'
#
loop_
_entity.id
_entity.type
_entity.pdbx_description
1 polymer ?
#
loop_
_entity_poly.entity_id
_entity_poly.type
_entity_poly.pdbx_seq_one_letter_code
_entity_poly.pdbx_strand_id
1 'polypeptide(L)'
;MIIVAHNTMSYRSPKQWWLKPFSFLAKCQRLDYKTLHEKYNVNAFDLRIFYDKKQNLEFRHGLFRYSSDDINDILEYCELNNIRLRVLFEYRKTTEKRKDLELLKSKFKDFCKEIESKYKILFYGGYITDTNEVLYDFKTNIEEIGFYSSVTSPFKSSKLNFLRRIDDLWPWLYAKIHNKENMERNIIKYGDKDVHISYDFVDLK
;
A
#
# COMPACT_ATOMS: atom_id res chain seq x y z
N MET A 1 14.19 -11.43 -2.08
CA MET A 1 12.80 -10.95 -2.28
C MET A 1 12.32 -10.24 -1.02
N ILE A 2 11.73 -9.07 -1.15
CA ILE A 2 11.18 -8.26 -0.05
C ILE A 2 9.65 -8.33 -0.09
N ILE A 3 9.03 -8.72 1.02
CA ILE A 3 7.58 -8.77 1.15
C ILE A 3 7.09 -7.39 1.57
N VAL A 4 6.22 -6.81 0.76
CA VAL A 4 5.57 -5.52 1.02
C VAL A 4 4.14 -5.76 1.47
N ALA A 5 3.73 -5.19 2.59
CA ALA A 5 2.32 -5.16 2.98
C ALA A 5 1.60 -4.07 2.17
N HIS A 6 0.82 -4.48 1.18
CA HIS A 6 0.05 -3.56 0.33
C HIS A 6 -0.92 -2.72 1.18
N ASN A 7 -0.91 -1.42 0.98
CA ASN A 7 -1.71 -0.46 1.75
C ASN A 7 -1.76 -0.77 3.25
N THR A 8 -0.58 -0.77 3.86
CA THR A 8 -0.33 -1.27 5.22
C THR A 8 -1.33 -0.72 6.25
N MET A 9 -1.75 0.54 6.12
CA MET A 9 -2.64 1.20 7.08
C MET A 9 -4.12 0.88 6.91
N SER A 10 -4.51 0.08 5.93
CA SER A 10 -5.90 -0.28 5.65
C SER A 10 -6.56 -1.20 6.70
N TYR A 11 -5.79 -1.73 7.67
CA TYR A 11 -6.35 -2.46 8.82
C TYR A 11 -7.19 -1.57 9.73
N ARG A 12 -6.97 -0.26 9.70
CA ARG A 12 -7.64 0.74 10.54
C ARG A 12 -9.11 0.90 10.18
N SER A 13 -9.87 1.44 11.13
CA SER A 13 -11.24 1.88 10.87
C SER A 13 -11.23 3.17 10.07
N PRO A 14 -12.05 3.30 9.00
CA PRO A 14 -12.16 4.55 8.26
C PRO A 14 -12.63 5.72 9.14
N LYS A 15 -12.08 6.91 8.89
CA LYS A 15 -12.54 8.16 9.54
C LYS A 15 -13.99 8.50 9.17
N GLN A 16 -14.40 8.19 7.93
CA GLN A 16 -15.77 8.41 7.47
C GLN A 16 -16.70 7.36 8.06
N TRP A 17 -17.58 7.78 8.96
CA TRP A 17 -18.48 6.88 9.70
C TRP A 17 -19.40 6.07 8.77
N TRP A 18 -19.88 6.66 7.65
CA TRP A 18 -20.76 5.98 6.67
C TRP A 18 -20.06 4.92 5.83
N LEU A 19 -18.72 4.97 5.74
CA LEU A 19 -17.92 3.95 5.04
C LEU A 19 -17.51 2.78 5.94
N LYS A 20 -17.67 2.89 7.25
CA LYS A 20 -17.29 1.81 8.19
C LYS A 20 -17.91 0.46 7.86
N PRO A 21 -19.23 0.36 7.53
CA PRO A 21 -19.83 -0.91 7.14
C PRO A 21 -19.23 -1.52 5.86
N PHE A 22 -18.66 -0.69 5.00
CA PHE A 22 -18.07 -1.10 3.72
C PHE A 22 -16.54 -1.22 3.77
N SER A 23 -15.94 -1.10 4.96
CA SER A 23 -14.47 -1.10 5.11
C SER A 23 -13.80 -2.35 4.57
N PHE A 24 -14.50 -3.49 4.54
CA PHE A 24 -14.01 -4.74 3.99
C PHE A 24 -13.67 -4.68 2.50
N LEU A 25 -14.29 -3.75 1.73
CA LEU A 25 -14.01 -3.55 0.30
C LEU A 25 -12.66 -2.88 0.04
N ALA A 26 -12.12 -2.16 1.03
CA ALA A 26 -10.87 -1.44 0.90
C ALA A 26 -9.77 -1.97 1.83
N LYS A 27 -10.08 -3.02 2.59
CA LYS A 27 -9.12 -3.59 3.52
C LYS A 27 -8.13 -4.49 2.79
N CYS A 28 -6.87 -4.11 2.77
CA CYS A 28 -5.77 -4.89 2.22
C CYS A 28 -4.99 -5.64 3.31
N GLN A 29 -5.07 -5.17 4.56
CA GLN A 29 -4.48 -5.82 5.72
C GLN A 29 -5.50 -5.85 6.86
N ARG A 30 -5.44 -6.88 7.71
CA ARG A 30 -6.28 -6.97 8.92
C ARG A 30 -5.50 -6.84 10.22
N LEU A 31 -4.19 -6.98 10.14
CA LEU A 31 -3.27 -6.87 11.26
C LEU A 31 -2.52 -5.54 11.19
N ASP A 32 -2.12 -5.03 12.35
CA ASP A 32 -1.30 -3.83 12.43
C ASP A 32 0.13 -4.08 11.90
N TYR A 33 0.83 -3.00 11.59
CA TYR A 33 2.13 -3.03 10.94
C TYR A 33 3.22 -3.74 11.76
N LYS A 34 3.19 -3.65 13.11
CA LYS A 34 4.13 -4.34 13.99
C LYS A 34 3.93 -5.84 13.91
N THR A 35 2.69 -6.29 14.05
CA THR A 35 2.32 -7.70 13.91
C THR A 35 2.68 -8.26 12.54
N LEU A 36 2.47 -7.49 11.47
CA LEU A 36 2.86 -7.90 10.11
C LEU A 36 4.38 -8.11 10.00
N HIS A 37 5.17 -7.21 10.55
CA HIS A 37 6.62 -7.37 10.58
C HIS A 37 7.06 -8.55 11.44
N GLU A 38 6.68 -8.57 12.71
CA GLU A 38 7.21 -9.50 13.71
C GLU A 38 6.80 -10.96 13.47
N LYS A 39 5.56 -11.19 13.00
CA LYS A 39 5.03 -12.55 12.83
C LYS A 39 5.05 -13.05 11.39
N TYR A 40 5.01 -12.14 10.41
CA TYR A 40 4.86 -12.52 9.01
C TYR A 40 6.04 -12.11 8.13
N ASN A 41 7.11 -11.60 8.74
CA ASN A 41 8.35 -11.24 8.05
C ASN A 41 8.13 -10.23 6.91
N VAL A 42 7.24 -9.27 7.16
CA VAL A 42 7.04 -8.14 6.25
C VAL A 42 8.18 -7.15 6.46
N ASN A 43 8.96 -6.89 5.42
CA ASN A 43 10.14 -6.04 5.48
C ASN A 43 9.99 -4.72 4.73
N ALA A 44 8.79 -4.45 4.20
CA ALA A 44 8.44 -3.16 3.61
C ALA A 44 6.96 -2.84 3.81
N PHE A 45 6.66 -1.55 4.02
CA PHE A 45 5.29 -1.05 4.19
C PHE A 45 4.92 -0.14 3.01
N ASP A 46 3.70 -0.29 2.50
CA ASP A 46 3.09 0.59 1.50
C ASP A 46 2.21 1.62 2.21
N LEU A 47 2.71 2.84 2.33
CA LEU A 47 1.98 3.97 2.92
C LEU A 47 1.38 4.83 1.82
N ARG A 48 0.06 4.87 1.77
CA ARG A 48 -0.67 5.72 0.83
C ARG A 48 -1.17 6.95 1.53
N ILE A 49 -0.74 8.10 1.05
CA ILE A 49 -0.91 9.40 1.69
C ILE A 49 -1.84 10.28 0.87
N PHE A 50 -2.59 11.08 1.58
CA PHE A 50 -3.48 12.10 1.06
C PHE A 50 -3.54 13.29 2.04
N TYR A 51 -4.01 14.43 1.55
CA TYR A 51 -4.26 15.58 2.40
C TYR A 51 -5.73 15.97 2.37
N ASP A 52 -6.34 16.12 3.54
CA ASP A 52 -7.73 16.55 3.69
C ASP A 52 -7.94 18.00 3.21
N LYS A 53 -9.18 18.52 3.32
CA LYS A 53 -9.50 19.91 2.94
C LYS A 53 -8.77 20.95 3.81
N LYS A 54 -8.38 20.59 5.02
CA LYS A 54 -7.61 21.43 5.94
C LYS A 54 -6.10 21.23 5.76
N GLN A 55 -5.72 20.43 4.74
CA GLN A 55 -4.33 20.09 4.43
C GLN A 55 -3.63 19.26 5.52
N ASN A 56 -4.37 18.54 6.36
CA ASN A 56 -3.82 17.55 7.26
C ASN A 56 -3.52 16.26 6.50
N LEU A 57 -2.39 15.63 6.84
CA LEU A 57 -2.02 14.33 6.29
C LEU A 57 -3.00 13.25 6.78
N GLU A 58 -3.40 12.37 5.90
CA GLU A 58 -4.21 11.20 6.18
C GLU A 58 -3.68 10.00 5.40
N PHE A 59 -3.84 8.80 5.92
CA PHE A 59 -3.68 7.59 5.10
C PHE A 59 -4.93 7.37 4.25
N ARG A 60 -4.75 6.73 3.09
CA ARG A 60 -5.83 6.55 2.14
C ARG A 60 -5.80 5.19 1.43
N HIS A 61 -6.98 4.71 1.05
CA HIS A 61 -7.18 3.69 0.04
C HIS A 61 -8.48 3.96 -0.74
N GLY A 62 -8.36 4.41 -1.97
CA GLY A 62 -9.53 4.80 -2.77
C GLY A 62 -10.33 5.92 -2.10
N LEU A 63 -11.57 5.64 -1.73
CA LEU A 63 -12.44 6.57 -1.02
C LEU A 63 -12.25 6.56 0.50
N PHE A 64 -11.60 5.54 1.05
CA PHE A 64 -11.43 5.35 2.48
C PHE A 64 -10.22 6.14 3.00
N ARG A 65 -10.43 6.87 4.09
CA ARG A 65 -9.41 7.69 4.76
C ARG A 65 -9.20 7.19 6.18
N TYR A 66 -7.95 7.16 6.62
CA TYR A 66 -7.57 6.66 7.93
C TYR A 66 -6.73 7.71 8.66
N SER A 67 -6.72 7.65 10.00
CA SER A 67 -5.86 8.53 10.79
C SER A 67 -4.39 8.27 10.52
N SER A 68 -3.60 9.34 10.59
CA SER A 68 -2.14 9.33 10.51
C SER A 68 -1.48 9.97 11.73
N ASP A 69 -2.21 10.05 12.85
CA ASP A 69 -1.75 10.73 14.06
C ASP A 69 -0.45 10.12 14.63
N ASP A 70 -0.19 8.86 14.32
CA ASP A 70 0.99 8.09 14.72
C ASP A 70 2.03 7.92 13.60
N ILE A 71 2.04 8.78 12.58
CA ILE A 71 2.98 8.66 11.45
C ILE A 71 4.44 8.65 11.90
N ASN A 72 4.80 9.46 12.89
CA ASN A 72 6.16 9.51 13.41
C ASN A 72 6.55 8.19 14.10
N ASP A 73 5.64 7.60 14.88
CA ASP A 73 5.87 6.28 15.52
C ASP A 73 6.11 5.18 14.48
N ILE A 74 5.39 5.25 13.35
CA ILE A 74 5.58 4.33 12.23
C ILE A 74 6.96 4.51 11.60
N LEU A 75 7.37 5.76 11.37
CA LEU A 75 8.67 6.07 10.78
C LEU A 75 9.82 5.64 11.71
N GLU A 76 9.73 5.96 13.01
CA GLU A 76 10.69 5.49 14.01
C GLU A 76 10.78 3.96 14.06
N TYR A 77 9.64 3.29 14.04
CA TYR A 77 9.60 1.83 14.00
C TYR A 77 10.27 1.26 12.75
N CYS A 78 10.06 1.88 11.59
CA CYS A 78 10.69 1.48 10.33
C CYS A 78 12.22 1.67 10.39
N GLU A 79 12.69 2.79 10.93
CA GLU A 79 14.13 3.05 11.10
C GLU A 79 14.78 2.02 12.02
N LEU A 80 14.21 1.80 13.21
CA LEU A 80 14.74 0.88 14.22
C LEU A 80 14.81 -0.57 13.73
N ASN A 81 13.90 -0.98 12.87
CA ASN A 81 13.79 -2.35 12.37
C ASN A 81 14.28 -2.52 10.92
N ASN A 82 14.88 -1.50 10.32
CA ASN A 82 15.34 -1.50 8.93
C ASN A 82 14.24 -1.88 7.93
N ILE A 83 13.01 -1.45 8.19
CA ILE A 83 11.86 -1.70 7.31
C ILE A 83 11.86 -0.65 6.20
N ARG A 84 11.77 -1.11 4.97
CA ARG A 84 11.67 -0.22 3.80
C ARG A 84 10.29 0.39 3.69
N LEU A 85 10.20 1.58 3.10
CA LEU A 85 8.93 2.25 2.86
C LEU A 85 8.67 2.45 1.37
N ARG A 86 7.45 2.19 0.98
CA ARG A 86 6.84 2.66 -0.25
C ARG A 86 5.85 3.75 0.12
N VAL A 87 6.09 4.98 -0.33
CA VAL A 87 5.27 6.14 0.04
C VAL A 87 4.61 6.70 -1.20
N LEU A 88 3.29 6.62 -1.29
CA LEU A 88 2.54 7.02 -2.47
C LEU A 88 1.50 8.08 -2.14
N PHE A 89 1.51 9.17 -2.90
CA PHE A 89 0.43 10.15 -2.88
C PHE A 89 -0.73 9.66 -3.74
N GLU A 90 -1.85 9.34 -3.10
CA GLU A 90 -3.02 8.81 -3.79
C GLU A 90 -4.05 9.93 -4.03
N TYR A 91 -4.17 10.36 -5.29
CA TYR A 91 -5.12 11.36 -5.73
C TYR A 91 -5.91 10.87 -6.95
N ARG A 92 -7.24 11.07 -6.93
CA ARG A 92 -8.12 10.69 -8.04
C ARG A 92 -8.86 11.93 -8.58
N LYS A 93 -8.47 12.40 -9.76
CA LYS A 93 -9.10 13.56 -10.44
C LYS A 93 -10.58 13.33 -10.72
N THR A 94 -10.97 12.10 -11.03
CA THR A 94 -12.35 11.73 -11.36
C THR A 94 -13.31 11.91 -10.20
N THR A 95 -12.86 11.69 -8.97
CA THR A 95 -13.68 11.75 -7.74
C THR A 95 -13.45 13.02 -6.92
N GLU A 96 -12.34 13.73 -7.17
CA GLU A 96 -11.92 14.87 -6.36
C GLU A 96 -11.43 16.01 -7.25
N LYS A 97 -12.33 16.92 -7.59
CA LYS A 97 -11.97 18.14 -8.31
C LYS A 97 -11.34 19.16 -7.36
N ARG A 98 -10.06 18.96 -7.00
CA ARG A 98 -9.32 19.90 -6.14
C ARG A 98 -8.50 20.86 -6.99
N LYS A 99 -8.69 22.16 -6.73
CA LYS A 99 -7.92 23.24 -7.38
C LYS A 99 -6.50 23.36 -6.83
N ASP A 100 -6.24 22.80 -5.65
CA ASP A 100 -4.99 22.90 -4.91
C ASP A 100 -4.07 21.67 -5.10
N LEU A 101 -4.30 20.86 -6.14
CA LEU A 101 -3.55 19.60 -6.37
C LEU A 101 -2.03 19.81 -6.41
N GLU A 102 -1.56 20.83 -7.12
CA GLU A 102 -0.12 21.09 -7.22
C GLU A 102 0.50 21.50 -5.88
N LEU A 103 -0.25 22.26 -5.07
CA LEU A 103 0.16 22.55 -3.69
C LEU A 103 0.27 21.26 -2.84
N LEU A 104 -0.69 20.35 -2.99
CA LEU A 104 -0.67 19.09 -2.24
C LEU A 104 0.46 18.16 -2.68
N LYS A 105 0.79 18.15 -3.97
CA LYS A 105 1.97 17.45 -4.49
C LYS A 105 3.27 18.04 -3.92
N SER A 106 3.35 19.38 -3.84
CA SER A 106 4.50 20.05 -3.21
C SER A 106 4.65 19.64 -1.75
N LYS A 107 3.55 19.67 -0.97
CA LYS A 107 3.55 19.21 0.42
C LYS A 107 3.98 17.74 0.57
N PHE A 108 3.53 16.89 -0.35
CA PHE A 108 3.96 15.49 -0.37
C PHE A 108 5.47 15.36 -0.61
N LYS A 109 6.02 16.15 -1.55
CA LYS A 109 7.47 16.21 -1.77
C LYS A 109 8.22 16.68 -0.53
N ASP A 110 7.71 17.69 0.15
CA ASP A 110 8.32 18.20 1.39
C ASP A 110 8.27 17.16 2.51
N PHE A 111 7.18 16.41 2.64
CA PHE A 111 7.09 15.27 3.55
C PHE A 111 8.12 14.18 3.23
N CYS A 112 8.32 13.85 1.96
CA CYS A 112 9.35 12.88 1.56
C CYS A 112 10.77 13.37 1.88
N LYS A 113 11.06 14.66 1.66
CA LYS A 113 12.34 15.26 2.05
C LYS A 113 12.54 15.25 3.57
N GLU A 114 11.46 15.44 4.32
CA GLU A 114 11.49 15.34 5.78
C GLU A 114 11.87 13.93 6.23
N ILE A 115 11.29 12.88 5.60
CA ILE A 115 11.70 11.50 5.87
C ILE A 115 13.20 11.32 5.58
N GLU A 116 13.69 11.76 4.41
CA GLU A 116 15.11 11.64 4.04
C GLU A 116 16.05 12.35 5.02
N SER A 117 15.63 13.50 5.55
CA SER A 117 16.48 14.30 6.44
C SER A 117 16.50 13.82 7.88
N LYS A 118 15.40 13.23 8.36
CA LYS A 118 15.23 12.86 9.78
C LYS A 118 15.48 11.40 10.07
N TYR A 119 15.23 10.50 9.10
CA TYR A 119 15.25 9.07 9.30
C TYR A 119 16.20 8.37 8.33
N LYS A 120 16.88 7.33 8.83
CA LYS A 120 17.73 6.46 8.00
C LYS A 120 16.91 5.31 7.41
N ILE A 121 15.85 5.64 6.68
CA ILE A 121 14.94 4.67 6.08
C ILE A 121 15.19 4.62 4.58
N LEU A 122 15.33 3.42 4.04
CA LEU A 122 15.29 3.23 2.60
C LEU A 122 13.84 3.34 2.13
N PHE A 123 13.51 4.38 1.37
CA PHE A 123 12.18 4.56 0.84
C PHE A 123 12.15 4.90 -0.64
N TYR A 124 11.03 4.65 -1.26
CA TYR A 124 10.74 5.01 -2.63
C TYR A 124 9.27 5.40 -2.75
N GLY A 125 8.94 6.16 -3.79
CA GLY A 125 7.55 6.59 -3.91
C GLY A 125 7.28 7.51 -5.07
N GLY A 126 6.05 7.95 -5.11
CA GLY A 126 5.53 8.79 -6.17
C GLY A 126 4.03 8.99 -6.05
N TYR A 127 3.36 8.95 -7.19
CA TYR A 127 1.94 9.28 -7.31
C TYR A 127 1.16 8.09 -7.87
N ILE A 128 -0.05 7.87 -7.36
CA ILE A 128 -1.01 6.96 -7.99
C ILE A 128 -1.91 7.79 -8.89
N THR A 129 -1.97 7.45 -10.17
CA THR A 129 -2.83 8.09 -11.15
C THR A 129 -4.26 7.55 -11.10
N ASP A 130 -5.16 8.19 -11.85
CA ASP A 130 -6.56 7.75 -12.00
C ASP A 130 -6.69 6.34 -12.61
N THR A 131 -5.68 5.91 -13.37
CA THR A 131 -5.59 4.56 -13.96
C THR A 131 -5.00 3.51 -13.04
N ASN A 132 -4.74 3.86 -11.77
CA ASN A 132 -3.98 3.06 -10.80
C ASN A 132 -2.53 2.76 -11.23
N GLU A 133 -2.03 3.50 -12.20
CA GLU A 133 -0.63 3.48 -12.57
C GLU A 133 0.18 4.27 -11.54
N VAL A 134 1.35 3.76 -11.16
CA VAL A 134 2.25 4.44 -10.24
C VAL A 134 3.34 5.14 -11.02
N LEU A 135 3.44 6.45 -10.83
CA LEU A 135 4.51 7.27 -11.37
C LEU A 135 5.52 7.55 -10.25
N TYR A 136 6.69 6.94 -10.32
CA TYR A 136 7.76 7.15 -9.34
C TYR A 136 8.49 8.46 -9.62
N ASP A 137 8.53 9.35 -8.63
CA ASP A 137 9.21 10.65 -8.69
C ASP A 137 10.47 10.68 -7.81
N PHE A 138 10.64 9.69 -6.93
CA PHE A 138 11.79 9.54 -6.04
C PHE A 138 12.64 8.39 -6.51
N LYS A 139 13.96 8.62 -6.55
CA LYS A 139 14.94 7.61 -6.96
C LYS A 139 14.78 6.36 -6.12
N THR A 140 14.53 5.27 -6.81
CA THR A 140 14.62 3.96 -6.23
C THR A 140 15.71 3.20 -6.93
N ASN A 141 16.71 2.76 -6.18
CA ASN A 141 17.61 1.72 -6.66
C ASN A 141 16.97 0.33 -6.49
N ILE A 142 15.65 0.30 -6.38
CA ILE A 142 14.88 -0.88 -6.02
C ILE A 142 14.06 -1.27 -7.23
N GLU A 143 14.32 -2.45 -7.75
CA GLU A 143 13.47 -3.04 -8.78
C GLU A 143 12.15 -3.48 -8.15
N GLU A 144 11.05 -2.82 -8.53
CA GLU A 144 9.71 -3.26 -8.17
C GLU A 144 9.18 -4.16 -9.28
N ILE A 145 9.21 -5.47 -9.06
CA ILE A 145 8.56 -6.42 -9.94
C ILE A 145 7.09 -6.50 -9.56
N GLY A 146 6.34 -5.58 -10.11
CA GLY A 146 4.89 -5.62 -10.15
C GLY A 146 4.20 -5.64 -8.80
N PHE A 147 3.07 -4.95 -8.73
CA PHE A 147 2.03 -5.18 -7.76
C PHE A 147 1.39 -6.53 -8.06
N TYR A 148 1.83 -7.55 -7.39
CA TYR A 148 0.98 -8.71 -7.19
C TYR A 148 0.13 -8.46 -5.95
N SER A 149 -0.75 -7.45 -6.02
CA SER A 149 -1.88 -7.51 -5.12
C SER A 149 -2.62 -8.80 -5.44
N SER A 150 -3.23 -9.39 -4.46
CA SER A 150 -4.16 -10.51 -4.65
C SER A 150 -5.20 -10.22 -5.74
N VAL A 151 -5.46 -8.96 -6.04
CA VAL A 151 -6.37 -8.45 -7.07
C VAL A 151 -5.75 -8.41 -8.47
N THR A 152 -4.43 -8.30 -8.60
CA THR A 152 -3.73 -8.31 -9.90
C THR A 152 -3.16 -9.69 -10.22
N SER A 153 -3.98 -10.72 -10.06
CA SER A 153 -3.61 -12.06 -10.46
C SER A 153 -3.17 -12.13 -11.92
N PRO A 154 -2.13 -12.94 -12.22
CA PRO A 154 -1.76 -13.27 -13.58
C PRO A 154 -2.82 -14.08 -14.34
N PHE A 155 -3.95 -14.44 -13.71
CA PHE A 155 -5.09 -15.10 -14.36
C PHE A 155 -5.89 -14.16 -15.28
N LYS A 156 -5.22 -13.44 -16.15
CA LYS A 156 -5.87 -12.75 -17.28
C LYS A 156 -6.58 -13.72 -18.25
N SER A 157 -6.43 -15.01 -18.08
CA SER A 157 -6.92 -16.04 -19.00
C SER A 157 -8.00 -16.97 -18.46
N SER A 158 -8.53 -16.79 -17.25
CA SER A 158 -9.59 -17.67 -16.78
C SER A 158 -10.91 -17.33 -17.48
N LYS A 159 -11.53 -18.34 -18.08
CA LYS A 159 -12.87 -18.30 -18.69
C LYS A 159 -13.99 -17.93 -17.68
N LEU A 160 -13.63 -17.67 -16.43
CA LEU A 160 -14.52 -17.36 -15.30
C LEU A 160 -14.50 -15.86 -14.96
N ASN A 161 -14.80 -15.01 -15.94
CA ASN A 161 -14.94 -13.55 -15.74
C ASN A 161 -15.93 -13.18 -14.62
N PHE A 162 -16.85 -14.06 -14.27
CA PHE A 162 -17.80 -13.86 -13.19
C PHE A 162 -17.15 -14.00 -11.81
N LEU A 163 -16.31 -15.03 -11.60
CA LEU A 163 -15.57 -15.23 -10.34
C LEU A 163 -14.55 -14.11 -10.11
N ARG A 164 -13.93 -13.59 -11.17
CA ARG A 164 -13.03 -12.44 -11.11
C ARG A 164 -13.72 -11.19 -10.56
N ARG A 165 -14.98 -10.94 -10.90
CA ARG A 165 -15.74 -9.80 -10.35
C ARG A 165 -16.07 -9.98 -8.87
N ILE A 166 -16.27 -11.21 -8.41
CA ILE A 166 -16.46 -11.52 -6.99
C ILE A 166 -15.15 -11.34 -6.23
N ASP A 167 -14.02 -11.75 -6.82
CA ASP A 167 -12.68 -11.58 -6.24
C ASP A 167 -12.33 -10.10 -6.10
N ASP A 168 -12.61 -9.27 -7.10
CA ASP A 168 -12.43 -7.82 -7.06
C ASP A 168 -13.28 -7.15 -5.96
N LEU A 169 -14.45 -7.72 -5.66
CA LEU A 169 -15.36 -7.25 -4.60
C LEU A 169 -14.94 -7.74 -3.21
N TRP A 170 -14.12 -8.80 -3.12
CA TRP A 170 -13.73 -9.40 -1.85
C TRP A 170 -12.23 -9.74 -1.80
N PRO A 171 -11.35 -8.75 -1.64
CA PRO A 171 -9.90 -8.93 -1.64
C PRO A 171 -9.41 -9.99 -0.65
N TRP A 172 -10.07 -10.10 0.51
CA TRP A 172 -9.76 -11.10 1.53
C TRP A 172 -9.98 -12.55 1.04
N LEU A 173 -11.11 -12.83 0.36
CA LEU A 173 -11.40 -14.17 -0.14
C LEU A 173 -10.38 -14.60 -1.19
N TYR A 174 -10.06 -13.68 -2.09
CA TYR A 174 -9.04 -13.90 -3.11
C TYR A 174 -7.67 -14.19 -2.48
N ALA A 175 -7.23 -13.38 -1.52
CA ALA A 175 -5.98 -13.58 -0.81
C ALA A 175 -5.94 -14.93 -0.09
N LYS A 176 -7.04 -15.33 0.55
CA LYS A 176 -7.18 -16.61 1.24
C LYS A 176 -6.97 -17.81 0.30
N ILE A 177 -7.42 -17.69 -0.94
CA ILE A 177 -7.32 -18.78 -1.92
C ILE A 177 -5.93 -18.82 -2.56
N HIS A 178 -5.33 -17.65 -2.85
CA HIS A 178 -4.19 -17.58 -3.76
C HIS A 178 -2.85 -17.17 -3.14
N ASN A 179 -2.84 -16.53 -1.95
CA ASN A 179 -1.59 -15.98 -1.41
C ASN A 179 -0.51 -17.02 -1.20
N LYS A 180 -0.86 -18.17 -0.64
CA LYS A 180 0.12 -19.25 -0.37
C LYS A 180 0.83 -19.68 -1.66
N GLU A 181 0.05 -20.05 -2.67
CA GLU A 181 0.59 -20.49 -3.96
C GLU A 181 1.40 -19.39 -4.66
N ASN A 182 0.89 -18.15 -4.65
CA ASN A 182 1.58 -17.01 -5.25
C ASN A 182 2.89 -16.71 -4.54
N MET A 183 2.93 -16.81 -3.22
CA MET A 183 4.13 -16.56 -2.42
C MET A 183 5.19 -17.65 -2.67
N GLU A 184 4.81 -18.93 -2.65
CA GLU A 184 5.70 -20.05 -2.96
C GLU A 184 6.32 -19.90 -4.36
N ARG A 185 5.51 -19.57 -5.36
CA ARG A 185 5.97 -19.32 -6.74
C ARG A 185 6.93 -18.13 -6.81
N ASN A 186 6.64 -17.05 -6.11
CA ASN A 186 7.47 -15.86 -6.09
C ASN A 186 8.79 -16.09 -5.35
N ILE A 187 8.79 -16.87 -4.27
CA ILE A 187 10.02 -17.29 -3.58
C ILE A 187 10.92 -18.06 -4.53
N ILE A 188 10.38 -19.03 -5.26
CA ILE A 188 11.15 -19.83 -6.25
C ILE A 188 11.73 -18.92 -7.34
N LYS A 189 10.95 -17.96 -7.84
CA LYS A 189 11.35 -17.12 -8.98
C LYS A 189 12.28 -15.97 -8.59
N TYR A 190 12.13 -15.41 -7.39
CA TYR A 190 12.75 -14.15 -6.99
C TYR A 190 13.45 -14.21 -5.62
N GLY A 191 13.53 -15.38 -4.97
CA GLY A 191 14.01 -15.50 -3.59
C GLY A 191 15.35 -14.82 -3.34
N ASP A 192 16.29 -14.95 -4.26
CA ASP A 192 17.66 -14.41 -4.16
C ASP A 192 17.78 -12.99 -4.73
N LYS A 193 16.71 -12.41 -5.25
CA LYS A 193 16.72 -11.08 -5.85
C LYS A 193 16.26 -10.01 -4.88
N ASP A 194 16.83 -8.82 -4.97
CA ASP A 194 16.34 -7.64 -4.24
C ASP A 194 15.15 -7.01 -4.97
N VAL A 195 14.02 -7.68 -4.90
CA VAL A 195 12.77 -7.26 -5.52
C VAL A 195 11.67 -7.13 -4.50
N HIS A 196 10.80 -6.14 -4.67
CA HIS A 196 9.65 -5.86 -3.81
C HIS A 196 8.38 -6.48 -4.41
N ILE A 197 7.69 -7.29 -3.62
CA ILE A 197 6.41 -7.88 -4.03
C ILE A 197 5.35 -7.56 -2.98
N SER A 198 4.31 -6.86 -3.41
CA SER A 198 3.20 -6.44 -2.55
C SER A 198 2.12 -7.51 -2.46
N TYR A 199 1.67 -7.78 -1.24
CA TYR A 199 0.56 -8.70 -0.97
C TYR A 199 -0.53 -8.04 -0.14
N ASP A 200 -1.79 -8.32 -0.49
CA ASP A 200 -2.92 -8.11 0.40
C ASP A 200 -3.00 -9.26 1.41
N PHE A 201 -3.40 -8.97 2.65
CA PHE A 201 -3.59 -9.98 3.69
C PHE A 201 -2.41 -10.95 3.81
N VAL A 202 -1.23 -10.41 4.07
CA VAL A 202 0.04 -11.18 4.17
C VAL A 202 -0.06 -12.33 5.16
N ASP A 203 -0.94 -12.23 6.15
CA ASP A 203 -1.21 -13.25 7.16
C ASP A 203 -1.97 -14.48 6.64
N LEU A 204 -2.39 -14.48 5.37
CA LEU A 204 -3.06 -15.59 4.69
C LEU A 204 -2.12 -16.37 3.75
N LYS A 205 -0.82 -16.38 4.05
CA LYS A 205 0.19 -17.13 3.30
C LYS A 205 0.31 -18.58 3.76
#